data_875066c435a1112e0b6bb5c2a29dc8e6
#
_entry.id   875066c435a1112e0b6bb5c2a29dc8e6
#
_cell.length_a   1.000
_cell.length_b   1.000
_cell.length_c   1.000
_cell.angle_alpha   90.00
_cell.angle_beta   90.00
_cell.angle_gamma   90.00
#
_symmetry.space_group_name_H-M   'P 1'
#
loop_
_entity.id
_entity.type
_entity.pdbx_description
1 polymer ?
#
loop_
_entity_poly.entity_id
_entity_poly.type
_entity_poly.pdbx_seq_one_letter_code
_entity_poly.pdbx_strand_id
1 'polypeptide(L)'
;MCEEVVKLAGIKEYKVNKNPDLEDGDLAILLSESKVKMDSLAIKLNTPKQLFDSIKEVSKLTSHELDDDEILVFFNEYKIALKYLKNHENTHVKVKVLSNFLKDIVVNIGFEITDDNYDYVIYPDYLKGNVLNENSRCVEIPSHTFVSKNPFERIETRYGILEKLI
;
A
#
# COMPACT_ATOMS: atom_id res chain seq x y z
N MET A 1 -2.83 9.46 3.19
CA MET A 1 -1.77 8.41 3.20
C MET A 1 -0.37 9.00 3.16
N CYS A 2 0.01 9.77 2.15
CA CYS A 2 1.33 10.42 2.15
C CYS A 2 1.55 11.30 3.39
N GLU A 3 0.52 12.03 3.82
CA GLU A 3 0.56 12.84 5.03
C GLU A 3 0.98 12.03 6.28
N GLU A 4 0.49 10.79 6.44
CA GLU A 4 0.87 9.96 7.59
C GLU A 4 2.35 9.55 7.51
N VAL A 5 2.86 9.24 6.32
CA VAL A 5 4.29 8.95 6.12
C VAL A 5 5.15 10.18 6.44
N VAL A 6 4.71 11.37 6.01
CA VAL A 6 5.38 12.65 6.30
C VAL A 6 5.48 12.89 7.81
N LYS A 7 4.38 12.65 8.54
CA LYS A 7 4.35 12.78 10.03
C LYS A 7 5.28 11.77 10.71
N LEU A 8 5.22 10.50 10.30
CA LEU A 8 6.06 9.43 10.85
C LEU A 8 7.55 9.69 10.61
N ALA A 9 7.89 10.24 9.46
CA ALA A 9 9.25 10.64 9.12
C ALA A 9 9.74 11.90 9.88
N GLY A 10 8.88 12.54 10.68
CA GLY A 10 9.25 13.69 11.52
C GLY A 10 9.24 15.05 10.81
N ILE A 11 8.66 15.16 9.61
CA ILE A 11 8.50 16.44 8.92
C ILE A 11 7.38 17.23 9.59
N LYS A 12 7.71 18.45 10.06
CA LYS A 12 6.77 19.31 10.81
C LYS A 12 6.09 20.35 9.95
N GLU A 13 6.77 20.84 8.91
CA GLU A 13 6.27 21.89 8.03
C GLU A 13 5.94 21.31 6.67
N TYR A 14 4.64 21.15 6.36
CA TYR A 14 4.15 20.65 5.09
C TYR A 14 2.73 21.16 4.81
N LYS A 15 2.34 21.14 3.54
CA LYS A 15 0.97 21.39 3.10
C LYS A 15 0.39 20.15 2.45
N VAL A 16 -0.91 19.95 2.60
CA VAL A 16 -1.64 18.85 1.95
C VAL A 16 -2.52 19.43 0.85
N ASN A 17 -2.21 19.12 -0.40
CA ASN A 17 -2.99 19.54 -1.55
C ASN A 17 -3.16 18.39 -2.53
N LYS A 18 -4.33 18.32 -3.19
CA LYS A 18 -4.58 17.37 -4.28
C LYS A 18 -3.84 17.71 -5.56
N ASN A 19 -3.52 18.99 -5.74
CA ASN A 19 -2.74 19.50 -6.86
C ASN A 19 -1.51 20.25 -6.32
N PRO A 20 -0.39 19.56 -6.06
CA PRO A 20 0.82 20.16 -5.51
C PRO A 20 1.43 21.25 -6.41
N ASP A 21 1.24 21.18 -7.73
CA ASP A 21 1.72 22.18 -8.67
C ASP A 21 1.14 23.61 -8.48
N LEU A 22 0.12 23.74 -7.61
CA LEU A 22 -0.47 25.02 -7.23
C LEU A 22 0.13 25.61 -5.94
N GLU A 23 1.04 24.90 -5.30
CA GLU A 23 1.66 25.30 -4.04
C GLU A 23 3.09 25.80 -4.25
N ASP A 24 3.51 26.76 -3.42
CA ASP A 24 4.89 27.19 -3.32
C ASP A 24 5.64 26.25 -2.38
N GLY A 25 6.11 25.14 -2.91
CA GLY A 25 6.87 24.13 -2.19
C GLY A 25 8.11 23.73 -2.96
N ASP A 26 9.16 23.29 -2.25
CA ASP A 26 10.41 22.84 -2.86
C ASP A 26 10.32 21.40 -3.37
N LEU A 27 9.47 20.57 -2.75
CA LEU A 27 9.35 19.14 -3.06
C LEU A 27 7.94 18.63 -2.78
N ALA A 28 7.36 17.87 -3.69
CA ALA A 28 6.12 17.13 -3.48
C ALA A 28 6.40 15.67 -3.06
N ILE A 29 5.72 15.19 -2.02
CA ILE A 29 5.70 13.77 -1.66
C ILE A 29 4.35 13.19 -2.11
N LEU A 30 4.37 12.21 -3.00
CA LEU A 30 3.16 11.69 -3.65
C LEU A 30 3.25 10.19 -3.91
N LEU A 31 2.10 9.57 -4.16
CA LEU A 31 2.08 8.17 -4.59
C LEU A 31 2.67 8.02 -6.00
N SER A 32 3.38 6.94 -6.24
CA SER A 32 4.11 6.68 -7.50
C SER A 32 3.25 6.71 -8.76
N GLU A 33 1.92 6.55 -8.63
CA GLU A 33 0.98 6.66 -9.75
C GLU A 33 0.60 8.09 -10.11
N SER A 34 0.94 9.06 -9.24
CA SER A 34 0.66 10.49 -9.45
C SER A 34 1.75 11.15 -10.27
N LYS A 35 1.38 12.17 -11.04
CA LYS A 35 2.34 12.97 -11.82
C LYS A 35 2.16 14.45 -11.49
N VAL A 36 3.28 15.14 -11.28
CA VAL A 36 3.37 16.58 -11.03
C VAL A 36 4.50 17.17 -11.86
N LYS A 37 4.54 18.49 -11.97
CA LYS A 37 5.59 19.22 -12.71
C LYS A 37 6.75 19.63 -11.83
N MET A 38 6.46 19.88 -10.54
CA MET A 38 7.47 20.24 -9.56
C MET A 38 8.33 19.01 -9.18
N ASP A 39 9.46 19.25 -8.54
CA ASP A 39 10.31 18.19 -8.01
C ASP A 39 9.51 17.31 -7.03
N SER A 40 9.67 16.00 -7.13
CA SER A 40 8.84 15.09 -6.37
C SER A 40 9.57 13.83 -5.91
N LEU A 41 9.20 13.37 -4.72
CA LEU A 41 9.55 12.06 -4.18
C LEU A 41 8.33 11.15 -4.30
N ALA A 42 8.41 10.16 -5.18
CA ALA A 42 7.35 9.19 -5.38
C ALA A 42 7.50 8.02 -4.40
N ILE A 43 6.44 7.74 -3.62
CA ILE A 43 6.41 6.67 -2.62
C ILE A 43 5.35 5.62 -2.97
N LYS A 44 5.53 4.40 -2.46
CA LYS A 44 4.58 3.28 -2.56
C LYS A 44 4.15 2.81 -1.18
N LEU A 45 2.86 2.53 -1.01
CA LEU A 45 2.25 2.21 0.28
C LEU A 45 1.34 0.97 0.23
N ASN A 46 1.53 0.09 -0.78
CA ASN A 46 0.64 -1.06 -0.97
C ASN A 46 1.01 -2.24 -0.07
N THR A 47 2.30 -2.41 0.23
CA THR A 47 2.81 -3.51 1.05
C THR A 47 3.56 -3.00 2.27
N PRO A 48 3.72 -3.82 3.34
CA PRO A 48 4.51 -3.46 4.52
C PRO A 48 5.93 -3.01 4.17
N LYS A 49 6.61 -3.71 3.26
CA LYS A 49 7.96 -3.34 2.83
C LYS A 49 8.00 -2.00 2.10
N GLN A 50 7.04 -1.74 1.22
CA GLN A 50 6.93 -0.45 0.54
C GLN A 50 6.66 0.69 1.52
N LEU A 51 5.82 0.46 2.54
CA LEU A 51 5.57 1.44 3.60
C LEU A 51 6.83 1.71 4.41
N PHE A 52 7.54 0.66 4.83
CA PHE A 52 8.81 0.75 5.56
C PHE A 52 9.84 1.59 4.77
N ASP A 53 10.07 1.22 3.51
CA ASP A 53 11.02 1.92 2.64
C ASP A 53 10.62 3.38 2.39
N SER A 54 9.32 3.65 2.24
CA SER A 54 8.81 5.00 2.05
C SER A 54 9.02 5.88 3.28
N ILE A 55 8.82 5.38 4.49
CA ILE A 55 9.11 6.11 5.73
C ILE A 55 10.61 6.42 5.80
N LYS A 56 11.46 5.45 5.49
CA LYS A 56 12.92 5.61 5.49
C LYS A 56 13.36 6.67 4.48
N GLU A 57 12.88 6.59 3.23
CA GLU A 57 13.23 7.58 2.19
C GLU A 57 12.76 9.00 2.55
N VAL A 58 11.56 9.14 3.08
CA VAL A 58 11.04 10.46 3.50
C VAL A 58 11.81 11.01 4.69
N SER A 59 12.27 10.15 5.62
CA SER A 59 13.06 10.60 6.77
C SER A 59 14.42 11.21 6.39
N LYS A 60 14.99 10.82 5.24
CA LYS A 60 16.23 11.45 4.71
C LYS A 60 16.09 12.93 4.40
N LEU A 61 14.86 13.42 4.26
CA LEU A 61 14.58 14.85 4.05
C LEU A 61 14.63 15.67 5.36
N THR A 62 14.80 15.00 6.49
CA THR A 62 14.88 15.64 7.82
C THR A 62 16.31 15.68 8.31
N SER A 63 16.54 16.40 9.41
CA SER A 63 17.85 16.42 10.10
C SER A 63 18.16 15.10 10.84
N HIS A 64 17.18 14.21 10.98
CA HIS A 64 17.32 12.90 11.63
C HIS A 64 16.74 11.82 10.71
N GLU A 65 17.62 11.14 9.98
CA GLU A 65 17.24 9.96 9.20
C GLU A 65 16.92 8.81 10.18
N LEU A 66 15.73 8.26 10.08
CA LEU A 66 15.29 7.14 10.91
C LEU A 66 16.05 5.86 10.55
N ASP A 67 16.54 5.15 11.55
CA ASP A 67 17.09 3.82 11.37
C ASP A 67 15.98 2.75 11.29
N ASP A 68 16.39 1.51 10.98
CA ASP A 68 15.45 0.40 10.79
C ASP A 68 14.70 0.05 12.08
N ASP A 69 15.35 0.15 13.24
CA ASP A 69 14.74 -0.17 14.53
C ASP A 69 13.70 0.89 14.92
N GLU A 70 14.00 2.16 14.68
CA GLU A 70 13.05 3.26 14.89
C GLU A 70 11.80 3.11 14.01
N ILE A 71 11.96 2.72 12.74
CA ILE A 71 10.84 2.48 11.84
C ILE A 71 10.03 1.25 12.27
N LEU A 72 10.69 0.17 12.71
CA LEU A 72 10.03 -1.04 13.20
C LEU A 72 9.11 -0.78 14.40
N VAL A 73 9.40 0.22 15.22
CA VAL A 73 8.52 0.61 16.34
C VAL A 73 7.11 0.95 15.85
N PHE A 74 6.98 1.59 14.67
CA PHE A 74 5.67 1.93 14.11
C PHE A 74 4.85 0.70 13.70
N PHE A 75 5.50 -0.43 13.42
CA PHE A 75 4.85 -1.68 13.04
C PHE A 75 4.38 -2.52 14.24
N ASN A 76 4.85 -2.24 15.45
CA ASN A 76 4.59 -3.08 16.62
C ASN A 76 3.11 -3.25 16.97
N GLU A 77 2.28 -2.25 16.67
CA GLU A 77 0.83 -2.29 16.90
C GLU A 77 0.05 -3.00 15.78
N TYR A 78 0.70 -3.29 14.64
CA TYR A 78 0.09 -3.81 13.42
C TYR A 78 0.62 -5.21 13.11
N LYS A 79 -0.05 -6.22 13.66
CA LYS A 79 0.43 -7.62 13.64
C LYS A 79 0.56 -8.21 12.23
N ILE A 80 -0.39 -7.92 11.36
CA ILE A 80 -0.38 -8.42 9.97
C ILE A 80 0.72 -7.69 9.19
N ALA A 81 0.82 -6.37 9.32
CA ALA A 81 1.87 -5.60 8.67
C ALA A 81 3.27 -6.07 9.11
N LEU A 82 3.48 -6.31 10.40
CA LEU A 82 4.74 -6.82 10.93
C LEU A 82 5.04 -8.25 10.44
N LYS A 83 4.02 -9.13 10.35
CA LYS A 83 4.15 -10.48 9.80
C LYS A 83 4.68 -10.45 8.37
N TYR A 84 4.01 -9.71 7.49
CA TYR A 84 4.35 -9.65 6.07
C TYR A 84 5.53 -8.73 5.72
N LEU A 85 6.01 -7.95 6.67
CA LEU A 85 7.28 -7.26 6.56
C LEU A 85 8.46 -8.23 6.71
N LYS A 86 8.34 -9.23 7.61
CA LYS A 86 9.42 -10.16 7.99
C LYS A 86 9.41 -11.46 7.19
N ASN A 87 8.25 -11.96 6.78
CA ASN A 87 8.09 -13.27 6.19
C ASN A 87 7.41 -13.21 4.82
N HIS A 88 7.93 -13.98 3.87
CA HIS A 88 7.28 -14.31 2.62
C HIS A 88 6.96 -15.80 2.65
N GLU A 89 5.70 -16.16 2.71
CA GLU A 89 5.23 -17.53 2.58
C GLU A 89 4.81 -17.76 1.12
N ASN A 90 5.28 -18.85 0.51
CA ASN A 90 4.70 -19.30 -0.74
C ASN A 90 3.42 -20.07 -0.42
N THR A 91 2.29 -19.54 -0.87
CA THR A 91 1.02 -20.24 -0.83
C THR A 91 0.79 -20.92 -2.18
N HIS A 92 -0.05 -21.96 -2.22
CA HIS A 92 -0.44 -22.59 -3.48
C HIS A 92 -1.69 -21.93 -4.10
N VAL A 93 -2.12 -20.78 -3.55
CA VAL A 93 -3.33 -20.08 -4.00
C VAL A 93 -3.04 -19.33 -5.30
N LYS A 94 -3.83 -19.62 -6.33
CA LYS A 94 -3.75 -18.98 -7.64
C LYS A 94 -4.82 -17.92 -7.80
N VAL A 95 -4.44 -16.75 -8.27
CA VAL A 95 -5.35 -15.61 -8.36
C VAL A 95 -5.24 -14.86 -9.67
N LYS A 96 -6.40 -14.43 -10.18
CA LYS A 96 -6.49 -13.40 -11.22
C LYS A 96 -6.67 -12.05 -10.55
N VAL A 97 -5.89 -11.04 -10.95
CA VAL A 97 -5.86 -9.74 -10.29
C VAL A 97 -6.22 -8.62 -11.26
N LEU A 98 -7.24 -7.84 -10.95
CA LEU A 98 -7.77 -6.81 -11.85
C LEU A 98 -7.22 -5.40 -11.60
N SER A 99 -6.15 -5.25 -10.81
CA SER A 99 -5.56 -3.93 -10.53
C SER A 99 -4.07 -4.03 -10.18
N ASN A 100 -3.28 -3.06 -10.64
CA ASN A 100 -1.84 -3.08 -10.42
C ASN A 100 -1.45 -2.97 -8.93
N PHE A 101 -2.15 -2.15 -8.12
CA PHE A 101 -1.81 -2.05 -6.71
C PHE A 101 -2.09 -3.36 -5.94
N LEU A 102 -3.08 -4.14 -6.38
CA LEU A 102 -3.38 -5.44 -5.79
C LEU A 102 -2.33 -6.49 -6.15
N LYS A 103 -1.66 -6.36 -7.30
CA LYS A 103 -0.56 -7.27 -7.67
C LYS A 103 0.57 -7.21 -6.63
N ASP A 104 0.96 -6.01 -6.19
CA ASP A 104 1.98 -5.87 -5.14
C ASP A 104 1.57 -6.62 -3.87
N ILE A 105 0.31 -6.51 -3.46
CA ILE A 105 -0.22 -7.11 -2.24
C ILE A 105 -0.25 -8.64 -2.34
N VAL A 106 -0.84 -9.19 -3.42
CA VAL A 106 -0.99 -10.64 -3.57
C VAL A 106 0.34 -11.36 -3.74
N VAL A 107 1.31 -10.72 -4.42
CA VAL A 107 2.69 -11.26 -4.52
C VAL A 107 3.37 -11.24 -3.14
N ASN A 108 3.19 -10.18 -2.35
CA ASN A 108 3.78 -10.10 -1.01
C ASN A 108 3.17 -11.14 -0.04
N ILE A 109 1.89 -11.52 -0.21
CA ILE A 109 1.24 -12.61 0.54
C ILE A 109 1.74 -13.99 0.11
N GLY A 110 2.28 -14.11 -1.12
CA GLY A 110 2.77 -15.35 -1.68
C GLY A 110 1.77 -16.07 -2.59
N PHE A 111 0.77 -15.35 -3.15
CA PHE A 111 -0.14 -15.91 -4.14
C PHE A 111 0.51 -15.92 -5.53
N GLU A 112 0.14 -16.90 -6.34
CA GLU A 112 0.53 -16.99 -7.74
C GLU A 112 -0.47 -16.21 -8.62
N ILE A 113 0.00 -15.22 -9.36
CA ILE A 113 -0.85 -14.49 -10.33
C ILE A 113 -0.90 -15.26 -11.63
N THR A 114 -2.12 -15.57 -12.09
CA THR A 114 -2.37 -16.26 -13.37
C THR A 114 -3.66 -15.76 -14.01
N ASP A 115 -3.74 -15.82 -15.33
CA ASP A 115 -4.97 -15.54 -16.08
C ASP A 115 -5.82 -16.80 -16.32
N ASP A 116 -5.22 -18.00 -16.12
CA ASP A 116 -5.85 -19.29 -16.34
C ASP A 116 -5.80 -20.16 -15.07
N ASN A 117 -6.84 -20.96 -14.84
CA ASN A 117 -6.93 -21.92 -13.73
C ASN A 117 -6.66 -21.30 -12.35
N TYR A 118 -7.26 -20.14 -12.06
CA TYR A 118 -7.18 -19.45 -10.80
C TYR A 118 -8.29 -19.91 -9.83
N ASP A 119 -7.98 -19.85 -8.54
CA ASP A 119 -8.91 -20.16 -7.45
C ASP A 119 -9.85 -18.99 -7.15
N TYR A 120 -9.32 -17.75 -7.28
CA TYR A 120 -10.03 -16.50 -6.95
C TYR A 120 -9.76 -15.40 -7.97
N VAL A 121 -10.74 -14.49 -8.12
CA VAL A 121 -10.59 -13.20 -8.80
C VAL A 121 -10.51 -12.11 -7.73
N ILE A 122 -9.39 -11.40 -7.67
CA ILE A 122 -9.17 -10.31 -6.69
C ILE A 122 -9.31 -8.97 -7.41
N TYR A 123 -10.21 -8.13 -6.93
CA TYR A 123 -10.54 -6.86 -7.57
C TYR A 123 -10.80 -5.75 -6.56
N PRO A 124 -10.56 -4.49 -6.92
CA PRO A 124 -10.89 -3.35 -6.05
C PRO A 124 -12.38 -3.03 -6.09
N ASP A 125 -12.90 -2.47 -5.00
CA ASP A 125 -14.30 -2.10 -4.81
C ASP A 125 -14.93 -1.31 -5.97
N TYR A 126 -14.17 -0.44 -6.63
CA TYR A 126 -14.65 0.36 -7.77
C TYR A 126 -14.86 -0.44 -9.07
N LEU A 127 -14.38 -1.68 -9.15
CA LEU A 127 -14.59 -2.58 -10.30
C LEU A 127 -15.72 -3.59 -10.09
N LYS A 128 -16.46 -3.50 -9.00
CA LYS A 128 -17.56 -4.43 -8.65
C LYS A 128 -18.55 -4.68 -9.79
N GLY A 129 -18.93 -3.64 -10.53
CA GLY A 129 -19.86 -3.74 -11.67
C GLY A 129 -19.34 -4.56 -12.85
N ASN A 130 -18.01 -4.71 -12.98
CA ASN A 130 -17.37 -5.40 -14.09
C ASN A 130 -17.14 -6.90 -13.83
N VAL A 131 -17.30 -7.37 -12.59
CA VAL A 131 -16.93 -8.72 -12.16
C VAL A 131 -18.13 -9.65 -12.01
N LEU A 132 -19.35 -9.13 -12.08
CA LEU A 132 -20.61 -9.86 -11.83
C LEU A 132 -20.92 -11.05 -12.74
N ASN A 133 -20.13 -11.28 -13.79
CA ASN A 133 -20.34 -12.36 -14.77
C ASN A 133 -19.33 -13.51 -14.67
N GLU A 134 -18.42 -13.50 -13.70
CA GLU A 134 -17.45 -14.58 -13.54
C GLU A 134 -17.98 -15.63 -12.56
N ASN A 135 -18.04 -16.91 -12.99
CA ASN A 135 -18.39 -18.06 -12.14
C ASN A 135 -17.32 -18.38 -11.08
N SER A 136 -16.34 -17.52 -10.93
CA SER A 136 -15.19 -17.67 -10.02
C SER A 136 -15.51 -17.08 -8.65
N ARG A 137 -14.79 -17.54 -7.62
CA ARG A 137 -14.84 -16.93 -6.28
C ARG A 137 -14.23 -15.54 -6.33
N CYS A 138 -15.10 -14.52 -6.28
CA CYS A 138 -14.70 -13.11 -6.37
C CYS A 138 -14.41 -12.52 -4.98
N VAL A 139 -13.27 -11.85 -4.81
CA VAL A 139 -12.84 -11.23 -3.56
C VAL A 139 -12.66 -9.74 -3.77
N GLU A 140 -13.53 -8.95 -3.15
CA GLU A 140 -13.51 -7.48 -3.21
C GLU A 140 -12.53 -6.92 -2.17
N ILE A 141 -11.62 -6.05 -2.61
CA ILE A 141 -10.66 -5.38 -1.74
C ILE A 141 -10.97 -3.88 -1.69
N PRO A 142 -11.14 -3.31 -0.49
CA PRO A 142 -11.43 -1.89 -0.33
C PRO A 142 -10.24 -1.04 -0.77
N SER A 143 -10.53 -0.02 -1.63
CA SER A 143 -9.49 0.83 -2.22
C SER A 143 -9.68 2.31 -1.94
N HIS A 144 -10.89 2.85 -2.12
CA HIS A 144 -11.18 4.28 -2.05
C HIS A 144 -12.29 4.62 -1.05
N THR A 145 -13.35 3.84 -1.00
CA THR A 145 -14.53 4.12 -0.19
C THR A 145 -14.39 3.46 1.19
N PHE A 146 -14.61 4.22 2.26
CA PHE A 146 -14.54 3.74 3.66
C PHE A 146 -13.20 3.12 4.07
N VAL A 147 -12.09 3.53 3.43
CA VAL A 147 -10.75 3.05 3.74
C VAL A 147 -10.02 4.09 4.59
N SER A 148 -9.35 3.63 5.64
CA SER A 148 -8.56 4.50 6.51
C SER A 148 -7.51 5.31 5.74
N LYS A 149 -7.21 6.51 6.22
CA LYS A 149 -6.07 7.30 5.74
C LYS A 149 -4.74 6.78 6.29
N ASN A 150 -4.77 6.02 7.38
CA ASN A 150 -3.60 5.37 7.96
C ASN A 150 -3.15 4.20 7.06
N PRO A 151 -1.92 4.21 6.54
CA PRO A 151 -1.43 3.15 5.66
C PRO A 151 -1.31 1.78 6.35
N PHE A 152 -1.02 1.74 7.65
CA PHE A 152 -0.98 0.49 8.42
C PHE A 152 -2.35 -0.17 8.52
N GLU A 153 -3.39 0.60 8.87
CA GLU A 153 -4.76 0.08 8.94
C GLU A 153 -5.27 -0.41 7.59
N ARG A 154 -4.82 0.21 6.49
CA ARG A 154 -5.11 -0.29 5.14
C ARG A 154 -4.47 -1.64 4.89
N ILE A 155 -3.23 -1.82 5.31
CA ILE A 155 -2.51 -3.10 5.21
C ILE A 155 -3.26 -4.14 6.05
N GLU A 156 -3.52 -3.88 7.33
CA GLU A 156 -4.28 -4.79 8.21
C GLU A 156 -5.59 -5.24 7.57
N THR A 157 -6.38 -4.29 7.04
CA THR A 157 -7.68 -4.59 6.42
C THR A 157 -7.54 -5.46 5.17
N ARG A 158 -6.68 -5.05 4.23
CA ARG A 158 -6.53 -5.73 2.93
C ARG A 158 -5.93 -7.12 3.07
N TYR A 159 -4.84 -7.21 3.84
CA TYR A 159 -4.19 -8.49 4.10
C TYR A 159 -5.08 -9.41 4.92
N GLY A 160 -5.81 -8.89 5.93
CA GLY A 160 -6.74 -9.69 6.73
C GLY A 160 -7.92 -10.26 5.93
N ILE A 161 -8.32 -9.64 4.80
CA ILE A 161 -9.28 -10.23 3.86
C ILE A 161 -8.63 -11.38 3.10
N LEU A 162 -7.40 -11.19 2.60
CA LEU A 162 -6.71 -12.15 1.76
C LEU A 162 -6.17 -13.35 2.55
N GLU A 163 -5.76 -13.18 3.81
CA GLU A 163 -5.35 -14.28 4.69
C GLU A 163 -6.43 -15.36 4.88
N LYS A 164 -7.71 -15.01 4.72
CA LYS A 164 -8.82 -15.97 4.82
C LYS A 164 -8.90 -16.95 3.63
N LEU A 165 -8.08 -16.72 2.60
CA LEU A 165 -8.03 -17.55 1.40
C LEU A 165 -6.94 -18.63 1.50
N ILE A 166 -6.06 -18.53 2.49
CA ILE A 166 -4.99 -19.49 2.81
C ILE A 166 -5.55 -20.52 3.79
#